data_ce6dd9e144f213c34905401cb64166fb
#
_entry.id   ce6dd9e144f213c34905401cb64166fb
#
_cell.length_a   1.000
_cell.length_b   1.000
_cell.length_c   1.000
_cell.angle_alpha   90.00
_cell.angle_beta   90.00
_cell.angle_gamma   90.00
#
_symmetry.space_group_name_H-M   'P 1'
#
loop_
_entity.id
_entity.type
_entity.pdbx_description
1 polymer ?
#
loop_
_entity_poly.entity_id
_entity_poly.type
_entity_poly.pdbx_seq_one_letter_code
_entity_poly.pdbx_strand_id
1 'polypeptide(L)'
;MKNKQNTEVITQAQAETAVLVGLITPNQNERKTREYLDELEFLATTAGAVTVRRFTQRMNGPSSTTYLGIGKLKEIRAYIEAEEEAEREVGMVIFDDELSAKQLRNIEAELKVKILDRTSLILDIFAMRAQTANAKTQVELAQYRYMLPRLQRLWTHLERQGGGSGGGGGKGSVGLRGPGETQLEMDRRIILNRMSLLNQRLADIDRQKTTQRGNRGRMIRVALVGYTNVGKSTLLNLLAKSEVFAENKLFATLDTTVRKVIIDNLPFLLSDTVGFIRKLPTDLVDSFKSTLDEVREADLLLHVVDISHPDFEDQIRVVDKTLADLGCAEKPMMIVFNKVDAYRWVEKDEDDLTEATRENVSLDDLMHTWMARLNGDCLFISARERTNVETFRQALYDKVRELHVQKYPYNDFLFNHYEEEIDC
;
A
#
# COMPACT_ATOMS: atom_id res chain seq x y z
N MET A 1 30.58 31.04 38.80
CA MET A 1 29.86 29.86 38.30
C MET A 1 28.94 30.31 37.21
N LYS A 2 29.29 30.12 35.95
CA LYS A 2 28.50 30.51 34.77
C LYS A 2 27.70 29.31 34.30
N ASN A 3 26.35 29.38 34.45
CA ASN A 3 25.42 28.40 33.87
C ASN A 3 25.47 28.53 32.34
N LYS A 4 25.98 27.50 31.69
CA LYS A 4 25.76 27.28 30.27
C LYS A 4 24.39 26.65 30.12
N GLN A 5 23.41 27.43 29.69
CA GLN A 5 22.16 26.90 29.12
C GLN A 5 22.50 26.26 27.77
N ASN A 6 22.44 24.94 27.72
CA ASN A 6 22.38 24.21 26.47
C ASN A 6 20.99 24.46 25.85
N THR A 7 20.93 25.33 24.88
CA THR A 7 19.77 25.46 23.99
C THR A 7 19.91 24.34 22.98
N GLU A 8 19.22 23.23 23.20
CA GLU A 8 18.99 22.22 22.15
C GLU A 8 18.16 22.90 21.06
N VAL A 9 18.83 23.25 19.98
CA VAL A 9 18.17 23.62 18.72
C VAL A 9 17.56 22.35 18.18
N ILE A 10 16.28 22.11 18.49
CA ILE A 10 15.47 21.13 17.78
C ILE A 10 15.32 21.69 16.36
N THR A 11 16.20 21.26 15.46
CA THR A 11 16.05 21.50 14.03
C THR A 11 14.79 20.72 13.63
N GLN A 12 13.65 21.39 13.50
CA GLN A 12 12.49 20.82 12.83
C GLN A 12 12.98 20.43 11.42
N ALA A 13 13.04 19.13 11.14
CA ALA A 13 13.32 18.66 9.81
C ALA A 13 12.32 19.32 8.86
N GLN A 14 12.80 20.21 7.99
CA GLN A 14 11.96 20.79 6.96
C GLN A 14 11.41 19.64 6.12
N ALA A 15 10.09 19.63 5.88
CA ALA A 15 9.47 18.62 5.05
C ALA A 15 10.10 18.69 3.64
N GLU A 16 10.56 17.54 3.13
CA GLU A 16 11.13 17.48 1.77
C GLU A 16 10.05 17.85 0.74
N THR A 17 10.40 18.73 -0.19
CA THR A 17 9.48 19.15 -1.26
C THR A 17 9.52 18.18 -2.43
N ALA A 18 8.37 17.88 -3.01
CA ALA A 18 8.21 16.90 -4.07
C ALA A 18 7.46 17.45 -5.29
N VAL A 19 7.94 17.10 -6.46
CA VAL A 19 7.23 17.27 -7.73
C VAL A 19 6.67 15.93 -8.16
N LEU A 20 5.39 15.87 -8.54
CA LEU A 20 4.73 14.64 -8.97
C LEU A 20 4.63 14.59 -10.50
N VAL A 21 4.81 13.40 -11.05
CA VAL A 21 4.82 13.16 -12.50
C VAL A 21 3.92 11.99 -12.88
N GLY A 22 2.99 12.23 -13.80
CA GLY A 22 2.08 11.22 -14.33
C GLY A 22 1.97 11.23 -15.85
N LEU A 23 1.59 10.09 -16.44
CA LEU A 23 1.32 9.95 -17.88
C LEU A 23 -0.18 9.88 -18.16
N ILE A 24 -0.61 10.58 -19.22
CA ILE A 24 -1.93 10.43 -19.82
C ILE A 24 -1.75 9.51 -21.03
N THR A 25 -2.41 8.36 -21.04
CA THR A 25 -2.34 7.36 -22.09
C THR A 25 -3.73 7.03 -22.64
N PRO A 26 -3.86 6.33 -23.78
CA PRO A 26 -5.16 5.88 -24.27
C PRO A 26 -5.96 5.05 -23.25
N ASN A 27 -5.27 4.31 -22.37
CA ASN A 27 -5.90 3.49 -21.32
C ASN A 27 -6.10 4.23 -20.00
N GLN A 28 -5.51 5.43 -19.85
CA GLN A 28 -5.53 6.24 -18.64
C GLN A 28 -5.78 7.70 -19.04
N ASN A 29 -7.06 8.07 -19.10
CA ASN A 29 -7.48 9.41 -19.49
C ASN A 29 -7.03 10.47 -18.46
N GLU A 30 -7.23 11.75 -18.78
CA GLU A 30 -6.80 12.87 -17.94
C GLU A 30 -7.47 12.86 -16.55
N ARG A 31 -8.76 12.50 -16.46
CA ARG A 31 -9.47 12.37 -15.19
C ARG A 31 -8.81 11.30 -14.31
N LYS A 32 -8.61 10.09 -14.82
CA LYS A 32 -7.92 9.01 -14.09
C LYS A 32 -6.49 9.37 -13.72
N THR A 33 -5.76 10.09 -14.59
CA THR A 33 -4.41 10.55 -14.27
C THR A 33 -4.42 11.53 -13.11
N ARG A 34 -5.39 12.42 -13.02
CA ARG A 34 -5.55 13.35 -11.90
C ARG A 34 -5.81 12.61 -10.59
N GLU A 35 -6.77 11.69 -10.59
CA GLU A 35 -7.09 10.84 -9.44
C GLU A 35 -5.87 10.03 -8.97
N TYR A 36 -5.08 9.54 -9.91
CA TYR A 36 -3.84 8.81 -9.62
C TYR A 36 -2.75 9.70 -9.03
N LEU A 37 -2.66 10.94 -9.46
CA LEU A 37 -1.76 11.91 -8.86
C LEU A 37 -2.25 12.39 -7.48
N ASP A 38 -3.56 12.44 -7.23
CA ASP A 38 -4.12 12.71 -5.90
C ASP A 38 -3.73 11.58 -4.92
N GLU A 39 -3.82 10.33 -5.34
CA GLU A 39 -3.35 9.20 -4.55
C GLU A 39 -1.83 9.25 -4.31
N LEU A 40 -1.03 9.58 -5.34
CA LEU A 40 0.42 9.72 -5.23
C LEU A 40 0.81 10.86 -4.28
N GLU A 41 0.09 11.97 -4.30
CA GLU A 41 0.28 13.07 -3.35
C GLU A 41 -0.03 12.65 -1.91
N PHE A 42 -1.07 11.86 -1.72
CA PHE A 42 -1.39 11.33 -0.41
C PHE A 42 -0.31 10.33 0.09
N LEU A 43 0.29 9.54 -0.82
CA LEU A 43 1.47 8.72 -0.51
C LEU A 43 2.66 9.59 -0.12
N ALA A 44 2.99 10.62 -0.90
CA ALA A 44 4.07 11.54 -0.62
C ALA A 44 3.91 12.24 0.74
N THR A 45 2.71 12.74 1.02
CA THR A 45 2.37 13.35 2.33
C THR A 45 2.50 12.33 3.48
N THR A 46 2.11 11.08 3.26
CA THR A 46 2.29 9.99 4.24
C THR A 46 3.76 9.73 4.52
N ALA A 47 4.63 9.88 3.51
CA ALA A 47 6.08 9.81 3.64
C ALA A 47 6.72 11.08 4.24
N GLY A 48 5.94 12.12 4.52
CA GLY A 48 6.43 13.38 5.09
C GLY A 48 6.88 14.41 4.06
N ALA A 49 6.61 14.18 2.76
CA ALA A 49 6.93 15.14 1.69
C ALA A 49 5.74 16.08 1.42
N VAL A 50 6.05 17.28 0.93
CA VAL A 50 5.07 18.30 0.53
C VAL A 50 5.10 18.46 -0.99
N THR A 51 3.97 18.22 -1.65
CA THR A 51 3.86 18.39 -3.10
C THR A 51 3.80 19.86 -3.47
N VAL A 52 4.73 20.31 -4.29
CA VAL A 52 4.81 21.71 -4.77
C VAL A 52 4.25 21.86 -6.19
N ARG A 53 4.36 20.84 -7.03
CA ARG A 53 3.83 20.89 -8.40
C ARG A 53 3.56 19.49 -8.96
N ARG A 54 2.62 19.42 -9.92
CA ARG A 54 2.29 18.22 -10.68
C ARG A 54 2.57 18.46 -12.16
N PHE A 55 3.19 17.49 -12.82
CA PHE A 55 3.41 17.49 -14.27
C PHE A 55 2.75 16.28 -14.91
N THR A 56 2.10 16.51 -16.02
CA THR A 56 1.51 15.45 -16.84
C THR A 56 1.97 15.57 -18.27
N GLN A 57 2.03 14.44 -18.96
CA GLN A 57 2.30 14.41 -20.40
C GLN A 57 1.39 13.38 -21.06
N ARG A 58 0.81 13.75 -22.22
CA ARG A 58 0.04 12.83 -23.05
C ARG A 58 0.97 12.09 -23.99
N MET A 59 0.95 10.75 -23.90
CA MET A 59 1.78 9.86 -24.73
C MET A 59 1.03 8.54 -24.97
N ASN A 60 1.38 7.82 -26.04
CA ASN A 60 0.82 6.47 -26.29
C ASN A 60 1.33 5.42 -25.29
N GLY A 61 2.44 5.70 -24.61
CA GLY A 61 3.06 4.86 -23.59
C GLY A 61 4.34 5.49 -23.08
N PRO A 62 4.93 4.96 -21.98
CA PRO A 62 6.16 5.50 -21.42
C PRO A 62 7.35 5.32 -22.39
N SER A 63 8.21 6.33 -22.48
CA SER A 63 9.48 6.24 -23.20
C SER A 63 10.38 5.18 -22.54
N SER A 64 10.98 4.31 -23.33
CA SER A 64 11.90 3.27 -22.83
C SER A 64 13.20 3.82 -22.25
N THR A 65 13.52 5.10 -22.52
CA THR A 65 14.77 5.74 -22.08
C THR A 65 14.57 6.67 -20.89
N THR A 66 13.48 7.43 -20.86
CA THR A 66 13.30 8.56 -19.94
C THR A 66 11.89 8.62 -19.33
N TYR A 67 11.05 7.62 -19.55
CA TYR A 67 9.65 7.58 -19.14
C TYR A 67 8.81 8.69 -19.80
N LEU A 68 9.23 9.95 -19.73
CA LEU A 68 8.66 11.12 -20.39
C LEU A 68 9.40 11.43 -21.71
N GLY A 69 8.81 12.28 -22.53
CA GLY A 69 9.51 12.90 -23.65
C GLY A 69 10.57 13.89 -23.16
N ILE A 70 11.65 14.02 -23.90
CA ILE A 70 12.80 14.90 -23.57
C ILE A 70 12.37 16.35 -23.32
N GLY A 71 11.41 16.87 -24.10
CA GLY A 71 10.89 18.24 -23.92
C GLY A 71 10.24 18.43 -22.55
N LYS A 72 9.46 17.47 -22.07
CA LYS A 72 8.82 17.55 -20.76
C LYS A 72 9.85 17.43 -19.62
N LEU A 73 10.88 16.61 -19.78
CA LEU A 73 11.98 16.55 -18.80
C LEU A 73 12.72 17.90 -18.69
N LYS A 74 12.99 18.57 -19.81
CA LYS A 74 13.58 19.90 -19.80
C LYS A 74 12.68 20.94 -19.14
N GLU A 75 11.35 20.85 -19.33
CA GLU A 75 10.38 21.70 -18.65
C GLU A 75 10.42 21.50 -17.11
N ILE A 76 10.48 20.23 -16.65
CA ILE A 76 10.62 19.91 -15.23
C ILE A 76 11.96 20.45 -14.70
N ARG A 77 13.06 20.27 -15.42
CA ARG A 77 14.37 20.79 -15.05
C ARG A 77 14.36 22.32 -14.93
N ALA A 78 13.83 23.02 -15.93
CA ALA A 78 13.71 24.48 -15.89
C ALA A 78 12.87 24.96 -14.70
N TYR A 79 11.83 24.21 -14.32
CA TYR A 79 11.05 24.51 -13.13
C TYR A 79 11.89 24.33 -11.85
N ILE A 80 12.66 23.24 -11.74
CA ILE A 80 13.53 22.98 -10.58
C ILE A 80 14.57 24.09 -10.44
N GLU A 81 15.24 24.45 -11.53
CA GLU A 81 16.24 25.53 -11.58
C GLU A 81 15.63 26.89 -11.17
N ALA A 82 14.41 27.20 -11.63
CA ALA A 82 13.72 28.44 -11.26
C ALA A 82 13.30 28.48 -9.78
N GLU A 83 12.92 27.33 -9.20
CA GLU A 83 12.62 27.25 -7.76
C GLU A 83 13.91 27.39 -6.92
N GLU A 84 15.02 26.79 -7.36
CA GLU A 84 16.32 26.90 -6.71
C GLU A 84 16.83 28.36 -6.73
N GLU A 85 16.68 29.08 -7.85
CA GLU A 85 16.99 30.51 -7.95
C GLU A 85 16.13 31.37 -7.02
N ALA A 86 14.90 30.90 -6.70
CA ALA A 86 13.98 31.56 -5.77
C ALA A 86 14.19 31.12 -4.32
N GLU A 87 15.30 30.47 -3.99
CA GLU A 87 15.63 29.93 -2.66
C GLU A 87 14.59 28.90 -2.13
N ARG A 88 13.86 28.22 -3.04
CA ARG A 88 12.93 27.16 -2.74
C ARG A 88 13.46 25.85 -3.32
N GLU A 89 14.03 25.00 -2.51
CA GLU A 89 14.59 23.74 -2.92
C GLU A 89 13.51 22.72 -3.30
N VAL A 90 13.64 22.09 -4.48
CA VAL A 90 12.85 20.89 -4.83
C VAL A 90 13.68 19.67 -4.45
N GLY A 91 13.31 18.99 -3.37
CA GLY A 91 14.07 17.86 -2.83
C GLY A 91 14.00 16.61 -3.69
N MET A 92 12.84 16.34 -4.32
CA MET A 92 12.66 15.13 -5.11
C MET A 92 11.60 15.25 -6.21
N VAL A 93 11.68 14.33 -7.19
CA VAL A 93 10.64 14.11 -8.21
C VAL A 93 10.12 12.69 -8.11
N ILE A 94 8.79 12.52 -8.01
CA ILE A 94 8.12 11.24 -7.80
C ILE A 94 7.29 10.89 -9.04
N PHE A 95 7.51 9.70 -9.60
CA PHE A 95 6.79 9.18 -10.75
C PHE A 95 5.70 8.20 -10.31
N ASP A 96 4.50 8.29 -10.93
CA ASP A 96 3.35 7.45 -10.59
C ASP A 96 3.48 5.99 -11.07
N ASP A 97 4.44 5.67 -11.88
CA ASP A 97 4.74 4.32 -12.37
C ASP A 97 6.11 3.86 -11.87
N GLU A 98 6.33 2.54 -11.96
CA GLU A 98 7.64 1.97 -11.71
C GLU A 98 8.62 2.32 -12.83
N LEU A 99 9.81 2.79 -12.48
CA LEU A 99 10.87 3.15 -13.41
C LEU A 99 11.86 1.99 -13.59
N SER A 100 12.24 1.71 -14.81
CA SER A 100 13.37 0.82 -15.09
C SER A 100 14.68 1.48 -14.64
N ALA A 101 15.69 0.67 -14.32
CA ALA A 101 17.01 1.17 -13.94
C ALA A 101 17.64 2.12 -14.98
N LYS A 102 17.33 1.93 -16.28
CA LYS A 102 17.78 2.82 -17.35
C LYS A 102 17.08 4.17 -17.31
N GLN A 103 15.75 4.15 -17.13
CA GLN A 103 14.97 5.39 -17.03
C GLN A 103 15.39 6.19 -15.80
N LEU A 104 15.46 5.54 -14.62
CA LEU A 104 15.87 6.18 -13.37
C LEU A 104 17.19 6.93 -13.54
N ARG A 105 18.23 6.26 -14.01
CA ARG A 105 19.55 6.87 -14.23
C ARG A 105 19.53 8.04 -15.21
N ASN A 106 18.81 7.91 -16.34
CA ASN A 106 18.75 8.97 -17.34
C ASN A 106 18.00 10.20 -16.82
N ILE A 107 16.96 9.98 -16.03
CA ILE A 107 16.18 11.04 -15.39
C ILE A 107 17.01 11.74 -14.30
N GLU A 108 17.70 10.97 -13.43
CA GLU A 108 18.60 11.52 -12.41
C GLU A 108 19.72 12.37 -13.01
N ALA A 109 20.32 11.90 -14.11
CA ALA A 109 21.37 12.63 -14.81
C ALA A 109 20.86 13.96 -15.40
N GLU A 110 19.61 14.01 -15.85
CA GLU A 110 19.01 15.21 -16.43
C GLU A 110 18.50 16.17 -15.36
N LEU A 111 17.76 15.68 -14.35
CA LEU A 111 17.10 16.53 -13.34
C LEU A 111 18.01 16.90 -12.17
N LYS A 112 19.03 16.11 -11.85
CA LYS A 112 20.02 16.29 -10.77
C LYS A 112 19.42 16.41 -9.36
N VAL A 113 18.23 15.87 -9.17
CA VAL A 113 17.53 15.76 -7.87
C VAL A 113 17.21 14.31 -7.59
N LYS A 114 16.84 13.99 -6.36
CA LYS A 114 16.42 12.64 -5.96
C LYS A 114 15.18 12.22 -6.77
N ILE A 115 15.26 11.06 -7.41
CA ILE A 115 14.13 10.51 -8.18
C ILE A 115 13.57 9.30 -7.43
N LEU A 116 12.28 9.32 -7.20
CA LEU A 116 11.54 8.19 -6.67
C LEU A 116 10.51 7.73 -7.70
N ASP A 117 10.27 6.45 -7.75
CA ASP A 117 9.10 5.90 -8.40
C ASP A 117 8.08 5.46 -7.34
N ARG A 118 6.87 5.10 -7.79
CA ARG A 118 5.79 4.68 -6.91
C ARG A 118 6.19 3.52 -5.99
N THR A 119 6.95 2.57 -6.50
CA THR A 119 7.41 1.39 -5.76
C THR A 119 8.38 1.77 -4.64
N SER A 120 9.38 2.61 -4.94
CA SER A 120 10.33 3.08 -3.92
C SER A 120 9.64 3.91 -2.84
N LEU A 121 8.69 4.78 -3.21
CA LEU A 121 7.93 5.56 -2.25
C LEU A 121 7.11 4.67 -1.29
N ILE A 122 6.43 3.65 -1.82
CA ILE A 122 5.69 2.68 -0.99
C ILE A 122 6.63 1.92 -0.04
N LEU A 123 7.82 1.50 -0.52
CA LEU A 123 8.83 0.85 0.29
C LEU A 123 9.35 1.75 1.41
N ASP A 124 9.55 3.04 1.16
CA ASP A 124 9.96 4.01 2.16
C ASP A 124 8.87 4.21 3.23
N ILE A 125 7.59 4.29 2.83
CA ILE A 125 6.47 4.35 3.79
C ILE A 125 6.45 3.09 4.66
N PHE A 126 6.64 1.90 4.06
CA PHE A 126 6.67 0.66 4.79
C PHE A 126 7.85 0.58 5.76
N ALA A 127 9.03 1.08 5.36
CA ALA A 127 10.19 1.13 6.25
C ALA A 127 9.94 2.02 7.47
N MET A 128 9.26 3.14 7.29
CA MET A 128 8.86 4.03 8.39
C MET A 128 7.80 3.42 9.31
N ARG A 129 6.89 2.60 8.77
CA ARG A 129 5.75 2.02 9.51
C ARG A 129 6.05 0.67 10.15
N ALA A 130 7.08 -0.05 9.72
CA ALA A 130 7.46 -1.35 10.25
C ALA A 130 7.93 -1.23 11.71
N GLN A 131 7.13 -1.75 12.65
CA GLN A 131 7.46 -1.73 14.07
C GLN A 131 8.02 -3.06 14.54
N THR A 132 7.41 -4.17 14.11
CA THR A 132 7.85 -5.51 14.52
C THR A 132 9.12 -5.96 13.80
N ALA A 133 9.88 -6.86 14.43
CA ALA A 133 11.07 -7.47 13.81
C ALA A 133 10.70 -8.19 12.49
N ASN A 134 9.51 -8.79 12.43
CA ASN A 134 9.01 -9.45 11.24
C ASN A 134 8.78 -8.46 10.10
N ALA A 135 8.00 -7.39 10.32
CA ALA A 135 7.74 -6.37 9.32
C ALA A 135 9.02 -5.70 8.84
N LYS A 136 9.95 -5.36 9.75
CA LYS A 136 11.27 -4.82 9.39
C LYS A 136 12.06 -5.76 8.47
N THR A 137 12.07 -7.06 8.79
CA THR A 137 12.77 -8.07 7.98
C THR A 137 12.13 -8.20 6.59
N GLN A 138 10.80 -8.16 6.50
CA GLN A 138 10.06 -8.22 5.24
C GLN A 138 10.33 -6.99 4.37
N VAL A 139 10.26 -5.79 4.95
CA VAL A 139 10.52 -4.55 4.24
C VAL A 139 11.97 -4.49 3.76
N GLU A 140 12.94 -4.85 4.60
CA GLU A 140 14.35 -4.89 4.23
C GLU A 140 14.58 -5.86 3.05
N LEU A 141 13.97 -7.03 3.08
CA LEU A 141 14.05 -8.00 1.98
C LEU A 141 13.43 -7.43 0.69
N ALA A 142 12.28 -6.77 0.78
CA ALA A 142 11.61 -6.14 -0.35
C ALA A 142 12.46 -5.01 -0.96
N GLN A 143 13.09 -4.18 -0.14
CA GLN A 143 14.01 -3.15 -0.58
C GLN A 143 15.21 -3.74 -1.35
N TYR A 144 15.82 -4.82 -0.85
CA TYR A 144 16.91 -5.48 -1.57
C TYR A 144 16.45 -6.11 -2.89
N ARG A 145 15.26 -6.72 -2.93
CA ARG A 145 14.69 -7.27 -4.19
C ARG A 145 14.47 -6.17 -5.22
N TYR A 146 13.93 -5.03 -4.79
CA TYR A 146 13.72 -3.87 -5.64
C TYR A 146 15.04 -3.25 -6.15
N MET A 147 16.05 -3.16 -5.28
CA MET A 147 17.34 -2.56 -5.61
C MET A 147 18.22 -3.46 -6.48
N LEU A 148 18.24 -4.77 -6.25
CA LEU A 148 19.17 -5.71 -6.88
C LEU A 148 19.16 -5.66 -8.43
N PRO A 149 18.02 -5.69 -9.14
CA PRO A 149 18.01 -5.57 -10.60
C PRO A 149 18.50 -4.21 -11.11
N ARG A 150 18.33 -3.16 -10.30
CA ARG A 150 18.77 -1.80 -10.62
C ARG A 150 20.28 -1.66 -10.50
N LEU A 151 20.89 -2.22 -9.47
CA LEU A 151 22.32 -2.27 -9.27
C LEU A 151 23.03 -3.15 -10.32
N GLN A 152 22.51 -4.33 -10.66
CA GLN A 152 23.08 -5.21 -11.68
C GLN A 152 23.26 -4.54 -13.03
N ARG A 153 22.32 -3.71 -13.46
CA ARG A 153 22.41 -2.98 -14.71
C ARG A 153 23.40 -1.80 -14.65
N LEU A 154 23.61 -1.21 -13.49
CA LEU A 154 24.66 -0.23 -13.26
C LEU A 154 26.03 -0.89 -13.39
N TRP A 155 26.22 -2.09 -12.83
CA TRP A 155 27.47 -2.84 -12.89
C TRP A 155 27.84 -3.24 -14.30
N THR A 156 26.95 -3.80 -15.09
CA THR A 156 27.20 -4.16 -16.49
C THR A 156 27.51 -2.96 -17.39
N HIS A 157 27.03 -1.76 -17.04
CA HIS A 157 27.35 -0.54 -17.78
C HIS A 157 28.75 -0.02 -17.44
N LEU A 158 29.15 -0.08 -16.16
CA LEU A 158 30.50 0.30 -15.72
C LEU A 158 31.56 -0.63 -16.33
N GLU A 159 31.28 -1.93 -16.41
CA GLU A 159 32.14 -2.91 -17.09
C GLU A 159 32.34 -2.57 -18.57
N ARG A 160 31.30 -2.15 -19.29
CA ARG A 160 31.38 -1.73 -20.69
C ARG A 160 32.10 -0.39 -20.90
N GLN A 161 32.04 0.52 -19.94
CA GLN A 161 32.80 1.80 -20.00
C GLN A 161 34.25 1.62 -19.61
N GLY A 162 34.57 0.69 -18.71
CA GLY A 162 35.96 0.40 -18.31
C GLY A 162 36.74 -0.39 -19.36
N GLY A 163 36.06 -1.07 -20.31
CA GLY A 163 36.70 -1.85 -21.36
C GLY A 163 37.07 -1.09 -22.64
N GLY A 164 36.75 0.23 -22.71
CA GLY A 164 36.79 1.00 -23.96
C GLY A 164 37.99 1.90 -24.18
N SER A 165 39.05 1.88 -23.40
CA SER A 165 40.25 2.73 -23.65
C SER A 165 41.55 1.93 -23.59
N GLY A 166 41.99 1.47 -24.72
CA GLY A 166 43.28 0.80 -24.86
C GLY A 166 43.56 0.23 -26.25
N GLY A 167 43.49 1.05 -27.28
CA GLY A 167 44.14 0.75 -28.55
C GLY A 167 45.66 0.85 -28.44
N GLY A 168 46.38 -0.29 -28.37
CA GLY A 168 47.83 -0.32 -28.37
C GLY A 168 48.31 -1.76 -28.20
N GLY A 169 48.85 -2.32 -29.33
CA GLY A 169 49.32 -3.71 -29.41
C GLY A 169 50.38 -4.06 -28.43
N GLY A 170 50.21 -5.19 -27.76
CA GLY A 170 51.17 -5.81 -26.88
C GLY A 170 50.73 -7.21 -26.50
N LYS A 171 51.42 -8.23 -27.00
CA LYS A 171 51.24 -9.62 -26.64
C LYS A 171 51.40 -9.81 -25.12
N GLY A 172 50.40 -10.41 -24.48
CA GLY A 172 50.56 -11.06 -23.17
C GLY A 172 50.13 -10.20 -21.97
N SER A 173 48.83 -10.14 -21.70
CA SER A 173 48.37 -9.83 -20.37
C SER A 173 47.14 -10.69 -20.05
N VAL A 174 47.42 -11.76 -19.32
CA VAL A 174 46.40 -12.58 -18.67
C VAL A 174 45.81 -11.74 -17.53
N GLY A 175 44.52 -11.36 -17.67
CA GLY A 175 43.67 -11.14 -16.53
C GLY A 175 43.94 -9.96 -15.63
N LEU A 176 43.98 -8.72 -16.16
CA LEU A 176 43.78 -7.53 -15.32
C LEU A 176 42.25 -7.28 -15.21
N ARG A 177 41.63 -8.01 -14.26
CA ARG A 177 40.34 -7.56 -13.70
C ARG A 177 40.63 -6.26 -12.94
N GLY A 178 40.04 -5.17 -13.40
CA GLY A 178 40.21 -3.86 -12.76
C GLY A 178 39.70 -3.89 -11.30
N PRO A 179 40.28 -3.11 -10.37
CA PRO A 179 39.85 -3.06 -8.96
C PRO A 179 38.37 -2.70 -8.75
N GLY A 180 37.70 -2.10 -9.75
CA GLY A 180 36.25 -1.82 -9.71
C GLY A 180 35.37 -3.04 -9.94
N GLU A 181 35.79 -4.01 -10.75
CA GLU A 181 35.03 -5.23 -11.06
C GLU A 181 34.91 -6.14 -9.83
N THR A 182 35.97 -6.27 -9.05
CA THR A 182 35.98 -7.06 -7.81
C THR A 182 35.13 -6.42 -6.71
N GLN A 183 35.04 -5.11 -6.64
CA GLN A 183 34.23 -4.42 -5.63
C GLN A 183 32.74 -4.56 -5.90
N LEU A 184 32.32 -4.41 -7.17
CA LEU A 184 30.92 -4.58 -7.59
C LEU A 184 30.43 -6.02 -7.40
N GLU A 185 31.27 -7.01 -7.71
CA GLU A 185 30.94 -8.42 -7.49
C GLU A 185 30.85 -8.76 -6.00
N MET A 186 31.69 -8.13 -5.19
CA MET A 186 31.64 -8.23 -3.73
C MET A 186 30.36 -7.61 -3.18
N ASP A 187 29.96 -6.42 -3.61
CA ASP A 187 28.74 -5.76 -3.17
C ASP A 187 27.50 -6.58 -3.53
N ARG A 188 27.45 -7.13 -4.76
CA ARG A 188 26.38 -8.06 -5.16
C ARG A 188 26.31 -9.27 -4.25
N ARG A 189 27.45 -9.88 -3.93
CA ARG A 189 27.51 -11.04 -3.05
C ARG A 189 27.04 -10.72 -1.64
N ILE A 190 27.40 -9.54 -1.13
CA ILE A 190 26.93 -9.05 0.18
C ILE A 190 25.40 -8.94 0.20
N ILE A 191 24.82 -8.33 -0.83
CA ILE A 191 23.35 -8.17 -0.95
C ILE A 191 22.67 -9.54 -1.03
N LEU A 192 23.15 -10.46 -1.88
CA LEU A 192 22.59 -11.81 -2.01
C LEU A 192 22.68 -12.61 -0.71
N ASN A 193 23.83 -12.53 0.00
CA ASN A 193 24.01 -13.16 1.30
C ASN A 193 23.02 -12.56 2.34
N ARG A 194 22.84 -11.23 2.32
CA ARG A 194 21.87 -10.57 3.21
C ARG A 194 20.44 -11.02 2.92
N MET A 195 20.05 -11.08 1.64
CA MET A 195 18.73 -11.59 1.24
C MET A 195 18.54 -13.05 1.67
N SER A 196 19.55 -13.91 1.54
CA SER A 196 19.49 -15.30 2.00
C SER A 196 19.27 -15.38 3.52
N LEU A 197 19.99 -14.59 4.29
CA LEU A 197 19.83 -14.51 5.75
C LEU A 197 18.43 -14.01 6.15
N LEU A 198 17.93 -12.99 5.47
CA LEU A 198 16.56 -12.46 5.71
C LEU A 198 15.50 -13.50 5.39
N ASN A 199 15.63 -14.25 4.29
CA ASN A 199 14.73 -15.34 3.94
C ASN A 199 14.72 -16.46 5.00
N GLN A 200 15.90 -16.82 5.54
CA GLN A 200 16.00 -17.81 6.63
C GLN A 200 15.28 -17.30 7.89
N ARG A 201 15.49 -16.04 8.28
CA ARG A 201 14.80 -15.44 9.44
C ARG A 201 13.30 -15.43 9.26
N LEU A 202 12.79 -15.11 8.06
CA LEU A 202 11.36 -15.15 7.78
C LEU A 202 10.80 -16.57 7.89
N ALA A 203 11.50 -17.57 7.36
CA ALA A 203 11.10 -18.97 7.49
C ALA A 203 11.04 -19.43 8.95
N ASP A 204 11.96 -18.99 9.80
CA ASP A 204 11.94 -19.30 11.24
C ASP A 204 10.77 -18.62 11.95
N ILE A 205 10.49 -17.35 11.61
CA ILE A 205 9.32 -16.62 12.13
C ILE A 205 8.01 -17.30 11.71
N ASP A 206 7.91 -17.76 10.46
CA ASP A 206 6.71 -18.43 9.96
C ASP A 206 6.46 -19.77 10.67
N ARG A 207 7.52 -20.54 10.97
CA ARG A 207 7.41 -21.75 11.79
C ARG A 207 6.90 -21.45 13.20
N GLN A 208 7.43 -20.40 13.84
CA GLN A 208 6.97 -19.98 15.17
C GLN A 208 5.50 -19.53 15.15
N LYS A 209 5.10 -18.73 14.13
CA LYS A 209 3.71 -18.31 13.93
C LYS A 209 2.78 -19.51 13.73
N THR A 210 3.19 -20.49 12.92
CA THR A 210 2.38 -21.71 12.69
C THR A 210 2.13 -22.45 13.99
N THR A 211 3.13 -22.58 14.86
CA THR A 211 2.98 -23.21 16.16
C THR A 211 2.04 -22.41 17.07
N GLN A 212 2.18 -21.09 17.13
CA GLN A 212 1.29 -20.21 17.91
C GLN A 212 -0.15 -20.22 17.39
N ARG A 213 -0.34 -20.30 16.05
CA ARG A 213 -1.66 -20.37 15.41
C ARG A 213 -2.41 -21.65 15.76
N GLY A 214 -1.70 -22.78 15.89
CA GLY A 214 -2.29 -24.06 16.34
C GLY A 214 -2.94 -23.99 17.72
N ASN A 215 -2.48 -23.10 18.59
CA ASN A 215 -2.98 -22.89 19.94
C ASN A 215 -4.15 -21.89 20.05
N ARG A 216 -4.57 -21.24 18.95
CA ARG A 216 -5.64 -20.22 18.97
C ARG A 216 -7.07 -20.77 19.08
N GLY A 217 -7.24 -22.05 19.33
CA GLY A 217 -8.54 -22.69 19.57
C GLY A 217 -9.40 -22.87 18.31
N ARG A 218 -10.63 -23.37 18.52
CA ARG A 218 -11.63 -23.62 17.47
C ARG A 218 -12.51 -22.39 17.25
N MET A 219 -11.94 -21.28 16.77
CA MET A 219 -12.66 -20.05 16.48
C MET A 219 -12.67 -19.77 15.00
N ILE A 220 -13.75 -19.15 14.51
CA ILE A 220 -13.82 -18.62 13.14
C ILE A 220 -12.84 -17.45 13.03
N ARG A 221 -12.16 -17.37 11.89
CA ARG A 221 -11.21 -16.30 11.55
C ARG A 221 -11.82 -15.39 10.52
N VAL A 222 -11.92 -14.12 10.84
CA VAL A 222 -12.45 -13.06 9.97
C VAL A 222 -11.32 -12.10 9.65
N ALA A 223 -11.09 -11.80 8.38
CA ALA A 223 -10.07 -10.83 7.97
C ALA A 223 -10.71 -9.59 7.32
N LEU A 224 -10.33 -8.40 7.79
CA LEU A 224 -10.67 -7.14 7.16
C LEU A 224 -9.77 -6.94 5.95
N VAL A 225 -10.35 -6.87 4.77
CA VAL A 225 -9.66 -6.59 3.51
C VAL A 225 -10.25 -5.33 2.88
N GLY A 226 -9.50 -4.68 2.03
CA GLY A 226 -9.97 -3.47 1.34
C GLY A 226 -8.83 -2.51 1.03
N TYR A 227 -9.15 -1.49 0.28
CA TYR A 227 -8.18 -0.47 -0.14
C TYR A 227 -7.58 0.27 1.06
N THR A 228 -6.52 1.01 0.86
CA THR A 228 -5.94 1.86 1.93
C THR A 228 -6.92 2.95 2.33
N ASN A 229 -6.92 3.31 3.62
CA ASN A 229 -7.74 4.40 4.19
C ASN A 229 -9.27 4.24 4.08
N VAL A 230 -9.81 3.04 3.82
CA VAL A 230 -11.26 2.80 3.80
C VAL A 230 -11.90 2.66 5.19
N GLY A 231 -11.09 2.64 6.26
CA GLY A 231 -11.55 2.57 7.65
C GLY A 231 -11.49 1.17 8.28
N LYS A 232 -10.64 0.25 7.79
CA LYS A 232 -10.47 -1.11 8.36
C LYS A 232 -10.11 -1.09 9.85
N SER A 233 -9.07 -0.36 10.22
CA SER A 233 -8.62 -0.25 11.62
C SER A 233 -9.65 0.45 12.51
N THR A 234 -10.39 1.41 11.98
CA THR A 234 -11.51 2.04 12.68
C THR A 234 -12.61 1.02 12.97
N LEU A 235 -12.92 0.17 11.98
CA LEU A 235 -13.93 -0.89 12.13
C LEU A 235 -13.48 -1.97 13.12
N LEU A 236 -12.18 -2.34 13.11
CA LEU A 236 -11.61 -3.24 14.11
C LEU A 236 -11.79 -2.69 15.52
N ASN A 237 -11.47 -1.41 15.74
CA ASN A 237 -11.61 -0.76 17.03
C ASN A 237 -13.06 -0.72 17.51
N LEU A 238 -13.98 -0.44 16.60
CA LEU A 238 -15.41 -0.39 16.87
C LEU A 238 -15.97 -1.75 17.32
N LEU A 239 -15.52 -2.84 16.68
CA LEU A 239 -15.98 -4.20 17.02
C LEU A 239 -15.27 -4.80 18.24
N ALA A 240 -13.98 -4.49 18.41
CA ALA A 240 -13.17 -5.06 19.50
C ALA A 240 -13.28 -4.31 20.83
N LYS A 241 -14.07 -3.21 20.89
CA LYS A 241 -14.17 -2.31 22.06
C LYS A 241 -12.79 -1.92 22.63
N SER A 242 -11.78 -1.76 21.75
CA SER A 242 -10.39 -1.47 22.13
C SER A 242 -9.85 -0.29 21.32
N GLU A 243 -9.05 0.55 21.96
CA GLU A 243 -8.40 1.67 21.30
C GLU A 243 -7.12 1.19 20.59
N VAL A 244 -7.20 0.94 19.29
CA VAL A 244 -6.02 0.87 18.41
C VAL A 244 -5.91 2.17 17.65
N PHE A 245 -4.72 2.70 17.56
CA PHE A 245 -4.46 3.98 16.92
C PHE A 245 -4.86 3.93 15.43
N ALA A 246 -5.95 4.57 15.08
CA ALA A 246 -6.42 4.70 13.71
C ALA A 246 -6.03 6.07 13.17
N GLU A 247 -4.99 6.14 12.35
CA GLU A 247 -4.57 7.36 11.66
C GLU A 247 -5.22 7.48 10.27
N ASN A 248 -5.56 8.69 9.88
CA ASN A 248 -5.98 9.00 8.51
C ASN A 248 -4.73 9.12 7.60
N LYS A 249 -4.00 8.02 7.46
CA LYS A 249 -2.80 7.92 6.63
C LYS A 249 -2.81 6.58 5.89
N LEU A 250 -2.18 6.55 4.72
CA LEU A 250 -2.03 5.31 3.97
C LEU A 250 -1.13 4.33 4.74
N PHE A 251 -1.45 3.05 4.68
CA PHE A 251 -0.71 1.98 5.37
C PHE A 251 -0.54 2.22 6.87
N ALA A 252 -1.57 2.74 7.54
CA ALA A 252 -1.57 2.91 8.99
C ALA A 252 -1.29 1.58 9.71
N THR A 253 -1.77 0.46 9.15
CA THR A 253 -1.52 -0.90 9.62
C THR A 253 -0.60 -1.61 8.65
N LEU A 254 0.65 -1.86 9.03
CA LEU A 254 1.59 -2.73 8.31
C LEU A 254 1.72 -4.10 9.00
N ASP A 255 1.69 -4.10 10.32
CA ASP A 255 1.70 -5.32 11.14
C ASP A 255 0.26 -5.79 11.38
N THR A 256 -0.03 -7.04 11.01
CA THR A 256 -1.36 -7.62 11.21
C THR A 256 -1.73 -7.64 12.69
N THR A 257 -2.82 -7.01 13.03
CA THR A 257 -3.38 -7.04 14.39
C THR A 257 -4.53 -8.03 14.44
N VAL A 258 -4.40 -9.08 15.25
CA VAL A 258 -5.47 -10.05 15.48
C VAL A 258 -6.09 -9.81 16.85
N ARG A 259 -7.42 -9.67 16.89
CA ARG A 259 -8.18 -9.45 18.13
C ARG A 259 -9.25 -10.51 18.27
N LYS A 260 -9.46 -10.97 19.50
CA LYS A 260 -10.64 -11.76 19.84
C LYS A 260 -11.80 -10.80 20.01
N VAL A 261 -12.85 -11.00 19.22
CA VAL A 261 -14.11 -10.26 19.30
C VAL A 261 -15.19 -11.20 19.77
N ILE A 262 -16.08 -10.72 20.61
CA ILE A 262 -17.24 -11.47 21.09
C ILE A 262 -18.48 -10.65 20.71
N ILE A 263 -19.35 -11.22 19.90
CA ILE A 263 -20.68 -10.66 19.62
C ILE A 263 -21.68 -11.63 20.28
N ASP A 264 -22.47 -11.12 21.17
CA ASP A 264 -23.37 -11.89 22.03
C ASP A 264 -22.61 -13.05 22.75
N ASN A 265 -22.84 -14.29 22.34
CA ASN A 265 -22.19 -15.47 22.90
C ASN A 265 -21.16 -16.13 21.99
N LEU A 266 -20.83 -15.52 20.84
CA LEU A 266 -19.97 -16.12 19.83
C LEU A 266 -18.61 -15.43 19.72
N PRO A 267 -17.52 -16.05 20.21
CA PRO A 267 -16.17 -15.54 20.04
C PRO A 267 -15.61 -15.91 18.67
N PHE A 268 -14.95 -14.94 18.01
CA PHE A 268 -14.21 -15.15 16.78
C PHE A 268 -12.94 -14.30 16.76
N LEU A 269 -12.03 -14.58 15.86
CA LEU A 269 -10.82 -13.78 15.66
C LEU A 269 -11.04 -12.82 14.49
N LEU A 270 -10.82 -11.53 14.73
CA LEU A 270 -10.86 -10.49 13.73
C LEU A 270 -9.45 -9.96 13.51
N SER A 271 -8.99 -9.99 12.27
CA SER A 271 -7.66 -9.49 11.86
C SER A 271 -7.77 -8.26 10.99
N ASP A 272 -7.03 -7.20 11.33
CA ASP A 272 -6.77 -6.07 10.44
C ASP A 272 -5.57 -6.38 9.56
N THR A 273 -5.69 -6.11 8.28
CA THR A 273 -4.65 -6.40 7.29
C THR A 273 -4.13 -5.14 6.63
N VAL A 274 -2.98 -5.26 5.97
CA VAL A 274 -2.42 -4.18 5.17
C VAL A 274 -3.42 -3.76 4.10
N GLY A 275 -3.65 -2.44 3.96
CA GLY A 275 -4.51 -1.93 2.90
C GLY A 275 -3.94 -2.17 1.51
N PHE A 276 -4.78 -2.63 0.60
CA PHE A 276 -4.41 -2.76 -0.80
C PHE A 276 -4.31 -1.38 -1.46
N ILE A 277 -3.50 -1.30 -2.48
CA ILE A 277 -3.32 -0.10 -3.29
C ILE A 277 -3.06 -0.52 -4.75
N ARG A 278 -3.41 0.31 -5.70
CA ARG A 278 -3.13 0.02 -7.11
C ARG A 278 -1.64 -0.04 -7.39
N LYS A 279 -1.25 -0.81 -8.39
CA LYS A 279 0.15 -0.99 -8.79
C LYS A 279 1.05 -1.45 -7.62
N LEU A 280 0.48 -2.23 -6.66
CA LEU A 280 1.31 -2.85 -5.64
C LEU A 280 2.24 -3.87 -6.32
N PRO A 281 3.57 -3.72 -6.18
CA PRO A 281 4.50 -4.62 -6.83
C PRO A 281 4.35 -6.07 -6.34
N THR A 282 4.39 -7.04 -7.26
CA THR A 282 4.27 -8.48 -6.95
C THR A 282 5.37 -8.94 -5.97
N ASP A 283 6.59 -8.41 -6.10
CA ASP A 283 7.70 -8.70 -5.19
C ASP A 283 7.41 -8.23 -3.76
N LEU A 284 6.63 -7.15 -3.61
CA LEU A 284 6.14 -6.69 -2.30
C LEU A 284 5.08 -7.65 -1.76
N VAL A 285 4.11 -8.06 -2.56
CA VAL A 285 3.09 -9.05 -2.16
C VAL A 285 3.76 -10.34 -1.67
N ASP A 286 4.78 -10.80 -2.38
CA ASP A 286 5.57 -11.97 -1.96
C ASP A 286 6.36 -11.76 -0.67
N SER A 287 6.89 -10.57 -0.46
CA SER A 287 7.62 -10.23 0.77
C SER A 287 6.69 -10.10 1.97
N PHE A 288 5.44 -9.67 1.75
CA PHE A 288 4.38 -9.57 2.78
C PHE A 288 3.51 -10.83 2.92
N LYS A 289 3.94 -11.97 2.36
CA LYS A 289 3.19 -13.24 2.46
C LYS A 289 2.71 -13.51 3.89
N SER A 290 3.55 -13.31 4.89
CA SER A 290 3.19 -13.61 6.28
C SER A 290 2.18 -12.64 6.90
N THR A 291 2.02 -11.44 6.38
CA THR A 291 0.94 -10.50 6.76
C THR A 291 -0.34 -10.79 6.00
N LEU A 292 -0.23 -11.29 4.77
CA LEU A 292 -1.35 -11.73 3.94
C LEU A 292 -1.79 -13.17 4.24
N ASP A 293 -1.02 -13.93 5.02
CA ASP A 293 -1.42 -15.26 5.48
C ASP A 293 -2.69 -15.25 6.34
N GLU A 294 -2.93 -14.17 7.11
CA GLU A 294 -4.20 -14.05 7.85
C GLU A 294 -5.40 -13.95 6.89
N VAL A 295 -5.24 -13.37 5.70
CA VAL A 295 -6.26 -13.38 4.63
C VAL A 295 -6.45 -14.79 4.06
N ARG A 296 -5.34 -15.51 3.82
CA ARG A 296 -5.36 -16.88 3.32
C ARG A 296 -5.99 -17.86 4.31
N GLU A 297 -5.78 -17.65 5.60
CA GLU A 297 -6.31 -18.50 6.66
C GLU A 297 -7.69 -18.09 7.16
N ALA A 298 -8.19 -16.93 6.72
CA ALA A 298 -9.52 -16.46 7.09
C ALA A 298 -10.63 -17.40 6.57
N ASP A 299 -11.63 -17.58 7.37
CA ASP A 299 -12.85 -18.30 7.01
C ASP A 299 -13.88 -17.37 6.35
N LEU A 300 -13.81 -16.07 6.68
CA LEU A 300 -14.65 -15.01 6.13
C LEU A 300 -13.79 -13.79 5.84
N LEU A 301 -14.01 -13.16 4.70
CA LEU A 301 -13.43 -11.87 4.33
C LEU A 301 -14.48 -10.77 4.50
N LEU A 302 -14.14 -9.71 5.23
CA LEU A 302 -14.91 -8.48 5.29
C LEU A 302 -14.24 -7.47 4.36
N HIS A 303 -14.80 -7.28 3.18
CA HIS A 303 -14.30 -6.31 2.20
C HIS A 303 -14.86 -4.93 2.52
N VAL A 304 -14.04 -4.09 3.13
CA VAL A 304 -14.40 -2.72 3.49
C VAL A 304 -14.11 -1.79 2.32
N VAL A 305 -15.12 -1.02 1.91
CA VAL A 305 -15.09 -0.10 0.75
C VAL A 305 -15.46 1.31 1.21
N ASP A 306 -14.72 2.30 0.75
CA ASP A 306 -15.06 3.72 0.96
C ASP A 306 -16.02 4.19 -0.13
N ILE A 307 -17.32 4.25 0.18
CA ILE A 307 -18.34 4.62 -0.80
C ILE A 307 -18.29 6.11 -1.19
N SER A 308 -17.66 6.94 -0.36
CA SER A 308 -17.50 8.37 -0.63
C SER A 308 -16.46 8.66 -1.71
N HIS A 309 -15.59 7.66 -2.02
CA HIS A 309 -14.57 7.81 -3.05
C HIS A 309 -15.18 7.66 -4.46
N PRO A 310 -14.94 8.59 -5.39
CA PRO A 310 -15.53 8.54 -6.73
C PRO A 310 -15.20 7.27 -7.53
N ASP A 311 -14.05 6.65 -7.28
CA ASP A 311 -13.56 5.43 -7.95
C ASP A 311 -13.62 4.17 -7.09
N PHE A 312 -14.56 4.08 -6.14
CA PHE A 312 -14.65 2.93 -5.25
C PHE A 312 -14.81 1.59 -6.00
N GLU A 313 -15.46 1.59 -7.17
CA GLU A 313 -15.59 0.37 -7.99
C GLU A 313 -14.24 -0.06 -8.59
N ASP A 314 -13.37 0.89 -8.98
CA ASP A 314 -12.02 0.57 -9.42
C ASP A 314 -11.20 0.03 -8.24
N GLN A 315 -11.40 0.58 -7.03
CA GLN A 315 -10.77 0.06 -5.80
C GLN A 315 -11.23 -1.37 -5.49
N ILE A 316 -12.53 -1.67 -5.62
CA ILE A 316 -13.05 -3.05 -5.47
C ILE A 316 -12.33 -3.98 -6.45
N ARG A 317 -12.25 -3.61 -7.75
CA ARG A 317 -11.56 -4.43 -8.77
C ARG A 317 -10.09 -4.67 -8.44
N VAL A 318 -9.38 -3.70 -7.89
CA VAL A 318 -7.98 -3.85 -7.45
C VAL A 318 -7.88 -4.87 -6.31
N VAL A 319 -8.78 -4.79 -5.33
CA VAL A 319 -8.83 -5.71 -4.20
C VAL A 319 -9.16 -7.13 -4.67
N ASP A 320 -10.19 -7.29 -5.50
CA ASP A 320 -10.62 -8.59 -6.03
C ASP A 320 -9.50 -9.26 -6.84
N LYS A 321 -8.80 -8.50 -7.69
CA LYS A 321 -7.64 -9.00 -8.42
C LYS A 321 -6.54 -9.47 -7.47
N THR A 322 -6.24 -8.68 -6.45
CA THR A 322 -5.19 -9.03 -5.48
C THR A 322 -5.58 -10.28 -4.67
N LEU A 323 -6.86 -10.41 -4.28
CA LEU A 323 -7.38 -11.61 -3.61
C LEU A 323 -7.30 -12.85 -4.52
N ALA A 324 -7.56 -12.69 -5.82
CA ALA A 324 -7.40 -13.75 -6.81
C ALA A 324 -5.92 -14.17 -6.94
N ASP A 325 -5.00 -13.22 -7.03
CA ASP A 325 -3.55 -13.47 -7.07
C ASP A 325 -3.05 -14.19 -5.80
N LEU A 326 -3.72 -13.98 -4.66
CA LEU A 326 -3.46 -14.66 -3.39
C LEU A 326 -4.12 -16.04 -3.28
N GLY A 327 -4.94 -16.45 -4.26
CA GLY A 327 -5.72 -17.68 -4.22
C GLY A 327 -6.89 -17.66 -3.23
N CYS A 328 -7.44 -16.48 -2.94
CA CYS A 328 -8.52 -16.26 -1.97
C CYS A 328 -9.86 -15.87 -2.62
N ALA A 329 -9.99 -15.94 -3.94
CA ALA A 329 -11.20 -15.52 -4.67
C ALA A 329 -12.47 -16.30 -4.30
N GLU A 330 -12.32 -17.58 -3.94
CA GLU A 330 -13.46 -18.48 -3.62
C GLU A 330 -13.90 -18.40 -2.14
N LYS A 331 -13.27 -17.54 -1.33
CA LYS A 331 -13.63 -17.45 0.08
C LYS A 331 -14.96 -16.71 0.28
N PRO A 332 -15.75 -17.11 1.30
CA PRO A 332 -16.92 -16.35 1.71
C PRO A 332 -16.52 -14.89 1.97
N MET A 333 -17.26 -13.95 1.38
CA MET A 333 -16.97 -12.53 1.50
C MET A 333 -18.25 -11.74 1.75
N MET A 334 -18.18 -10.77 2.64
CA MET A 334 -19.22 -9.77 2.90
C MET A 334 -18.65 -8.40 2.57
N ILE A 335 -19.36 -7.62 1.76
CA ILE A 335 -18.95 -6.25 1.40
C ILE A 335 -19.56 -5.25 2.39
N VAL A 336 -18.71 -4.39 2.95
CA VAL A 336 -19.10 -3.32 3.88
C VAL A 336 -18.74 -1.97 3.28
N PHE A 337 -19.74 -1.27 2.75
CA PHE A 337 -19.62 0.09 2.28
C PHE A 337 -19.59 1.04 3.47
N ASN A 338 -18.41 1.58 3.75
CA ASN A 338 -18.17 2.49 4.85
C ASN A 338 -18.16 3.96 4.37
N LYS A 339 -18.22 4.89 5.32
CA LYS A 339 -18.20 6.34 5.12
C LYS A 339 -19.42 6.88 4.38
N VAL A 340 -20.59 6.30 4.62
CA VAL A 340 -21.86 6.83 4.08
C VAL A 340 -22.12 8.29 4.48
N ASP A 341 -21.59 8.71 5.64
CA ASP A 341 -21.62 10.09 6.15
C ASP A 341 -20.88 11.10 5.26
N ALA A 342 -19.87 10.63 4.55
CA ALA A 342 -19.05 11.44 3.66
C ALA A 342 -19.49 11.37 2.19
N TYR A 343 -20.47 10.51 1.85
CA TYR A 343 -20.98 10.41 0.49
C TYR A 343 -21.64 11.72 0.08
N ARG A 344 -21.33 12.20 -1.12
CA ARG A 344 -21.91 13.42 -1.70
C ARG A 344 -22.43 13.12 -3.09
N TRP A 345 -23.59 13.63 -3.41
CA TRP A 345 -24.21 13.58 -4.72
C TRP A 345 -24.86 14.91 -5.05
N VAL A 346 -25.02 15.17 -6.32
CA VAL A 346 -25.65 16.40 -6.83
C VAL A 346 -26.88 16.00 -7.61
N GLU A 347 -28.04 16.49 -7.21
CA GLU A 347 -29.28 16.27 -7.96
C GLU A 347 -29.13 16.89 -9.33
N LYS A 348 -29.47 16.11 -10.36
CA LYS A 348 -29.42 16.59 -11.72
C LYS A 348 -30.58 17.53 -11.98
N ASP A 349 -30.32 18.70 -12.60
CA ASP A 349 -31.34 19.65 -13.00
C ASP A 349 -32.26 18.97 -14.05
N GLU A 350 -33.56 19.17 -13.93
CA GLU A 350 -34.57 18.62 -14.89
C GLU A 350 -34.32 19.13 -16.32
N ASP A 351 -33.78 20.32 -16.48
CA ASP A 351 -33.45 20.94 -17.77
C ASP A 351 -32.09 20.50 -18.35
N ASP A 352 -31.26 19.75 -17.58
CA ASP A 352 -29.99 19.25 -18.04
C ASP A 352 -30.15 17.96 -18.87
N LEU A 353 -30.00 18.09 -20.20
CA LEU A 353 -30.11 16.98 -21.15
C LEU A 353 -28.84 16.13 -21.27
N THR A 354 -27.76 16.42 -20.53
CA THR A 354 -26.57 15.56 -20.52
C THR A 354 -26.88 14.20 -19.92
N GLU A 355 -26.07 13.18 -20.22
CA GLU A 355 -26.19 11.88 -19.56
C GLU A 355 -25.94 12.01 -18.05
N ALA A 356 -26.77 11.32 -17.25
CA ALA A 356 -26.55 11.27 -15.80
C ALA A 356 -25.17 10.66 -15.50
N THR A 357 -24.38 11.40 -14.77
CA THR A 357 -23.08 10.92 -14.30
C THR A 357 -23.23 10.25 -12.93
N ARG A 358 -22.20 9.59 -12.47
CA ARG A 358 -22.18 8.98 -11.14
C ARG A 358 -22.39 9.99 -10.01
N GLU A 359 -22.01 11.24 -10.22
CA GLU A 359 -22.20 12.32 -9.26
C GLU A 359 -23.67 12.66 -9.03
N ASN A 360 -24.57 12.20 -9.93
CA ASN A 360 -26.01 12.40 -9.86
C ASN A 360 -26.77 11.22 -9.20
N VAL A 361 -26.06 10.17 -8.77
CA VAL A 361 -26.68 9.01 -8.13
C VAL A 361 -26.87 9.27 -6.65
N SER A 362 -28.12 9.18 -6.16
CA SER A 362 -28.39 9.29 -4.73
C SER A 362 -27.81 8.09 -3.96
N LEU A 363 -27.59 8.26 -2.65
CA LEU A 363 -27.13 7.16 -1.81
C LEU A 363 -28.11 5.99 -1.81
N ASP A 364 -29.41 6.27 -1.78
CA ASP A 364 -30.47 5.26 -1.77
C ASP A 364 -30.51 4.44 -3.07
N ASP A 365 -30.39 5.09 -4.22
CA ASP A 365 -30.34 4.42 -5.53
C ASP A 365 -29.08 3.53 -5.62
N LEU A 366 -27.97 4.04 -5.13
CA LEU A 366 -26.70 3.29 -5.09
C LEU A 366 -26.82 2.07 -4.18
N MET A 367 -27.42 2.22 -3.01
CA MET A 367 -27.69 1.13 -2.07
C MET A 367 -28.58 0.06 -2.69
N HIS A 368 -29.69 0.45 -3.32
CA HIS A 368 -30.59 -0.49 -4.01
C HIS A 368 -29.87 -1.25 -5.12
N THR A 369 -29.07 -0.55 -5.91
CA THR A 369 -28.30 -1.15 -7.02
C THR A 369 -27.33 -2.21 -6.51
N TRP A 370 -26.55 -1.91 -5.46
CA TRP A 370 -25.56 -2.82 -4.92
C TRP A 370 -26.19 -3.97 -4.13
N MET A 371 -27.27 -3.72 -3.38
CA MET A 371 -28.02 -4.77 -2.70
C MET A 371 -28.60 -5.78 -3.70
N ALA A 372 -29.16 -5.30 -4.82
CA ALA A 372 -29.66 -6.17 -5.89
C ALA A 372 -28.50 -6.96 -6.55
N ARG A 373 -27.38 -6.32 -6.81
CA ARG A 373 -26.20 -6.95 -7.44
C ARG A 373 -25.55 -8.04 -6.59
N LEU A 374 -25.55 -7.87 -5.28
CA LEU A 374 -24.88 -8.75 -4.31
C LEU A 374 -25.89 -9.66 -3.56
N ASN A 375 -27.14 -9.75 -4.01
CA ASN A 375 -28.19 -10.54 -3.35
C ASN A 375 -28.33 -10.28 -1.84
N GLY A 376 -28.05 -9.05 -1.41
CA GLY A 376 -28.13 -8.66 -0.01
C GLY A 376 -26.85 -8.90 0.82
N ASP A 377 -25.80 -9.51 0.27
CA ASP A 377 -24.53 -9.73 0.98
C ASP A 377 -23.67 -8.45 1.07
N CYS A 378 -24.30 -7.30 1.30
CA CYS A 378 -23.61 -6.03 1.50
C CYS A 378 -24.33 -5.15 2.54
N LEU A 379 -23.54 -4.30 3.20
CA LEU A 379 -24.03 -3.39 4.22
C LEU A 379 -23.44 -1.99 4.02
N PHE A 380 -24.21 -0.97 4.39
CA PHE A 380 -23.85 0.43 4.28
C PHE A 380 -23.78 1.06 5.67
N ILE A 381 -22.59 1.50 6.08
CA ILE A 381 -22.32 1.97 7.44
C ILE A 381 -21.52 3.28 7.44
N SER A 382 -21.57 3.96 8.58
CA SER A 382 -20.52 4.90 8.97
C SER A 382 -19.87 4.40 10.26
N ALA A 383 -18.63 3.95 10.16
CA ALA A 383 -17.86 3.56 11.34
C ALA A 383 -17.56 4.77 12.25
N ARG A 384 -17.50 5.99 11.69
CA ARG A 384 -17.26 7.23 12.40
C ARG A 384 -18.49 7.70 13.16
N GLU A 385 -19.61 7.82 12.48
CA GLU A 385 -20.88 8.31 13.04
C GLU A 385 -21.72 7.18 13.68
N ARG A 386 -21.21 5.93 13.65
CA ARG A 386 -21.88 4.72 14.14
C ARG A 386 -23.24 4.43 13.47
N THR A 387 -23.43 4.88 12.24
CA THR A 387 -24.67 4.62 11.48
C THR A 387 -24.71 3.16 11.04
N ASN A 388 -25.82 2.46 11.25
CA ASN A 388 -26.07 1.05 10.89
C ASN A 388 -25.08 0.03 11.47
N VAL A 389 -24.36 0.39 12.53
CA VAL A 389 -23.37 -0.51 13.15
C VAL A 389 -24.02 -1.71 13.81
N GLU A 390 -25.17 -1.57 14.47
CA GLU A 390 -25.85 -2.69 15.11
C GLU A 390 -26.40 -3.67 14.05
N THR A 391 -26.93 -3.19 12.94
CA THR A 391 -27.32 -4.04 11.79
C THR A 391 -26.12 -4.82 11.24
N PHE A 392 -24.98 -4.15 11.13
CA PHE A 392 -23.74 -4.77 10.72
C PHE A 392 -23.26 -5.84 11.72
N ARG A 393 -23.31 -5.57 13.01
CA ARG A 393 -22.95 -6.54 14.07
C ARG A 393 -23.83 -7.79 14.00
N GLN A 394 -25.15 -7.61 13.83
CA GLN A 394 -26.09 -8.72 13.68
C GLN A 394 -25.79 -9.57 12.44
N ALA A 395 -25.61 -8.94 11.28
CA ALA A 395 -25.30 -9.66 10.04
C ALA A 395 -23.96 -10.41 10.13
N LEU A 396 -22.94 -9.79 10.76
CA LEU A 396 -21.65 -10.43 11.01
C LEU A 396 -21.81 -11.64 11.96
N TYR A 397 -22.59 -11.50 13.03
CA TYR A 397 -22.89 -12.59 13.94
C TYR A 397 -23.54 -13.77 13.21
N ASP A 398 -24.57 -13.52 12.42
CA ASP A 398 -25.29 -14.55 11.67
C ASP A 398 -24.36 -15.29 10.69
N LYS A 399 -23.50 -14.55 9.97
CA LYS A 399 -22.53 -15.15 9.03
C LYS A 399 -21.44 -15.97 9.73
N VAL A 400 -20.89 -15.44 10.82
CA VAL A 400 -19.89 -16.16 11.63
C VAL A 400 -20.49 -17.40 12.27
N ARG A 401 -21.74 -17.33 12.73
CA ARG A 401 -22.48 -18.47 13.30
C ARG A 401 -22.70 -19.57 12.25
N GLU A 402 -23.12 -19.20 11.04
CA GLU A 402 -23.30 -20.13 9.93
C GLU A 402 -21.99 -20.89 9.65
N LEU A 403 -20.88 -20.18 9.48
CA LEU A 403 -19.57 -20.77 9.23
C LEU A 403 -19.06 -21.61 10.40
N HIS A 404 -19.37 -21.20 11.64
CA HIS A 404 -18.98 -21.97 12.81
C HIS A 404 -19.71 -23.31 12.87
N VAL A 405 -21.01 -23.35 12.62
CA VAL A 405 -21.79 -24.60 12.56
C VAL A 405 -21.27 -25.53 11.47
N GLN A 406 -20.95 -24.98 10.30
CA GLN A 406 -20.40 -25.76 9.19
C GLN A 406 -19.02 -26.35 9.53
N LYS A 407 -18.15 -25.58 10.16
CA LYS A 407 -16.75 -25.98 10.44
C LYS A 407 -16.63 -26.86 11.69
N TYR A 408 -17.51 -26.64 12.69
CA TYR A 408 -17.47 -27.32 14.00
C TYR A 408 -18.84 -27.88 14.39
N PRO A 409 -19.39 -28.85 13.64
CA PRO A 409 -20.78 -29.34 13.82
C PRO A 409 -21.06 -29.98 15.17
N TYR A 410 -20.03 -30.39 15.93
CA TYR A 410 -20.14 -31.03 17.23
C TYR A 410 -19.74 -30.14 18.39
N ASN A 411 -19.56 -28.85 18.15
CA ASN A 411 -19.24 -27.91 19.18
C ASN A 411 -20.57 -27.30 19.70
N ASP A 412 -21.07 -27.77 20.87
CA ASP A 412 -22.24 -27.17 21.46
C ASP A 412 -21.97 -25.69 21.73
N PHE A 413 -22.75 -24.84 21.09
CA PHE A 413 -22.70 -23.38 21.17
C PHE A 413 -23.09 -22.81 22.52
N LEU A 414 -23.19 -23.63 23.53
CA LEU A 414 -23.49 -23.20 24.89
C LEU A 414 -22.25 -22.54 25.51
N PHE A 415 -21.76 -21.48 24.87
CA PHE A 415 -21.08 -20.47 25.67
C PHE A 415 -22.14 -19.85 26.54
N ASN A 416 -22.06 -20.13 27.87
CA ASN A 416 -22.85 -19.44 28.87
C ASN A 416 -22.78 -17.94 28.52
N HIS A 417 -23.94 -17.24 28.60
CA HIS A 417 -23.94 -15.79 28.48
C HIS A 417 -22.84 -15.26 29.41
N TYR A 418 -21.80 -14.69 28.86
CA TYR A 418 -20.88 -13.89 29.65
C TYR A 418 -21.70 -12.65 30.04
N GLU A 419 -22.21 -12.66 31.26
CA GLU A 419 -22.69 -11.46 31.91
C GLU A 419 -21.53 -10.48 31.83
N GLU A 420 -21.74 -9.32 31.18
CA GLU A 420 -20.79 -8.23 31.21
C GLU A 420 -20.57 -7.90 32.68
N GLU A 421 -19.41 -8.22 33.25
CA GLU A 421 -18.97 -7.63 34.50
C GLU A 421 -18.87 -6.12 34.22
N ILE A 422 -19.94 -5.43 34.65
CA ILE A 422 -19.95 -3.98 34.74
C ILE A 422 -19.04 -3.67 35.93
N ASP A 423 -17.76 -3.41 35.62
CA ASP A 423 -16.87 -2.81 36.60
C ASP A 423 -17.46 -1.43 36.97
N CYS A 424 -17.95 -1.33 38.22
CA CYS A 424 -18.37 -0.11 38.86
C CYS A 424 -17.18 0.82 39.16
#